data_d82cf91d5f453e733bca9f41eb0c1d29
#
_entry.id   d82cf91d5f453e733bca9f41eb0c1d29
#
_cell.length_a   1.000
_cell.length_b   1.000
_cell.length_c   1.000
_cell.angle_alpha   90.00
_cell.angle_beta   90.00
_cell.angle_gamma   90.00
#
_symmetry.space_group_name_H-M   'P 1'
#
loop_
_entity.id
_entity.type
_entity.pdbx_description
1 polymer ?
#
loop_
_entity_poly.entity_id
_entity_poly.type
_entity_poly.pdbx_seq_one_letter_code
_entity_poly.pdbx_strand_id
1 'polypeptide(L)'
;MEMETTMAQGLHITDENAGYDAACKRVLSEKAILARIMKACLEEYKNCDVNDIAGKYIEGQPQVSEVPVLPDESGSVISGMDTEDKSIREGSVTYDIRFRAVVPGTEEQIGLIINVEAQNDFYPGYPIITRGVYYCCRIISSQYGREFTGSHYERIKKVYSIWICMNPPKYRKNSITRYRLVEEQLVGEAVEPVEPVENYDLLSIVMLCL
;
A
#
# COMPACT_ATOMS: atom_id res chain seq x y z
N MET A 1 -17.20 13.88 -40.43
CA MET A 1 -16.70 14.97 -39.57
C MET A 1 -17.06 14.77 -38.09
N GLU A 2 -18.09 13.98 -37.71
CA GLU A 2 -18.47 13.69 -36.33
C GLU A 2 -17.66 12.57 -35.65
N MET A 3 -17.06 11.65 -36.39
CA MET A 3 -16.27 10.55 -35.82
C MET A 3 -14.88 10.98 -35.30
N GLU A 4 -14.26 11.99 -35.93
CA GLU A 4 -12.97 12.53 -35.47
C GLU A 4 -13.07 13.28 -34.15
N THR A 5 -14.21 13.94 -33.90
CA THR A 5 -14.42 14.70 -32.66
C THR A 5 -14.58 13.80 -31.43
N THR A 6 -15.21 12.65 -31.58
CA THR A 6 -15.43 11.69 -30.47
C THR A 6 -14.12 10.97 -30.09
N MET A 7 -13.27 10.62 -31.07
CA MET A 7 -11.94 10.07 -30.81
C MET A 7 -11.00 11.09 -30.16
N ALA A 8 -10.99 12.34 -30.64
CA ALA A 8 -10.17 13.39 -30.08
C ALA A 8 -10.59 13.74 -28.63
N GLN A 9 -11.88 13.75 -28.34
CA GLN A 9 -12.40 13.93 -26.97
C GLN A 9 -12.05 12.73 -26.07
N GLY A 10 -12.11 11.49 -26.58
CA GLY A 10 -11.71 10.30 -25.84
C GLY A 10 -10.21 10.30 -25.49
N LEU A 11 -9.35 10.69 -26.40
CA LEU A 11 -7.90 10.83 -26.18
C LEU A 11 -7.58 11.96 -25.17
N HIS A 12 -8.27 13.09 -25.26
CA HIS A 12 -8.06 14.21 -24.31
C HIS A 12 -8.47 13.84 -22.89
N ILE A 13 -9.57 13.13 -22.69
CA ILE A 13 -10.04 12.68 -21.38
C ILE A 13 -9.09 11.62 -20.79
N THR A 14 -8.51 10.73 -21.61
CA THR A 14 -7.51 9.75 -21.17
C THR A 14 -6.20 10.45 -20.76
N ASP A 15 -5.75 11.44 -21.50
CA ASP A 15 -4.54 12.20 -21.17
C ASP A 15 -4.71 13.05 -19.91
N GLU A 16 -5.86 13.67 -19.69
CA GLU A 16 -6.16 14.44 -18.47
C GLU A 16 -6.24 13.52 -17.24
N ASN A 17 -6.86 12.35 -17.34
CA ASN A 17 -6.94 11.38 -16.25
C ASN A 17 -5.56 10.77 -15.92
N ALA A 18 -4.75 10.44 -16.93
CA ALA A 18 -3.39 9.96 -16.73
C ALA A 18 -2.49 11.04 -16.10
N GLY A 19 -2.63 12.29 -16.52
CA GLY A 19 -1.93 13.42 -15.93
C GLY A 19 -2.32 13.68 -14.48
N TYR A 20 -3.61 13.52 -14.14
CA TYR A 20 -4.11 13.64 -12.78
C TYR A 20 -3.58 12.51 -11.88
N ASP A 21 -3.61 11.27 -12.34
CA ASP A 21 -3.07 10.11 -11.61
C ASP A 21 -1.58 10.28 -11.31
N ALA A 22 -0.78 10.65 -12.30
CA ALA A 22 0.64 10.92 -12.12
C ALA A 22 0.91 12.08 -11.14
N ALA A 23 0.10 13.14 -11.18
CA ALA A 23 0.22 14.25 -10.24
C ALA A 23 -0.14 13.82 -8.81
N CYS A 24 -1.20 13.03 -8.62
CA CYS A 24 -1.56 12.47 -7.33
C CYS A 24 -0.45 11.59 -6.75
N LYS A 25 0.11 10.67 -7.55
CA LYS A 25 1.21 9.80 -7.14
C LYS A 25 2.44 10.60 -6.71
N ARG A 26 2.78 11.65 -7.45
CA ARG A 26 3.92 12.53 -7.11
C ARG A 26 3.70 13.27 -5.78
N VAL A 27 2.52 13.82 -5.54
CA VAL A 27 2.19 14.48 -4.26
C VAL A 27 2.22 13.47 -3.12
N LEU A 28 1.62 12.29 -3.31
CA LEU A 28 1.56 11.24 -2.29
C LEU A 28 2.93 10.62 -1.98
N SER A 29 3.91 10.72 -2.89
CA SER A 29 5.28 10.22 -2.67
C SER A 29 6.15 11.16 -1.81
N GLU A 30 5.68 12.37 -1.55
CA GLU A 30 6.38 13.30 -0.66
C GLU A 30 6.40 12.78 0.78
N LYS A 31 7.60 12.65 1.37
CA LYS A 31 7.79 12.11 2.73
C LYS A 31 6.94 12.83 3.77
N ALA A 32 6.76 14.15 3.64
CA ALA A 32 5.94 14.94 4.55
C ALA A 32 4.44 14.58 4.47
N ILE A 33 3.94 14.18 3.31
CA ILE A 33 2.57 13.71 3.10
C ILE A 33 2.44 12.28 3.63
N LEU A 34 3.36 11.39 3.25
CA LEU A 34 3.38 10.01 3.72
C LEU A 34 3.46 9.94 5.25
N ALA A 35 4.27 10.78 5.89
CA ALA A 35 4.37 10.85 7.35
C ALA A 35 3.03 11.20 8.02
N ARG A 36 2.24 12.10 7.43
CA ARG A 36 0.89 12.42 7.94
C ARG A 36 -0.07 11.25 7.77
N ILE A 37 -0.02 10.57 6.62
CA ILE A 37 -0.81 9.36 6.35
C ILE A 37 -0.43 8.27 7.35
N MET A 38 0.86 8.01 7.54
CA MET A 38 1.36 7.03 8.50
C MET A 38 0.88 7.33 9.92
N LYS A 39 1.02 8.58 10.38
CA LYS A 39 0.55 8.99 11.71
C LYS A 39 -0.95 8.79 11.89
N ALA A 40 -1.75 9.04 10.88
CA ALA A 40 -3.21 8.89 10.93
C ALA A 40 -3.68 7.43 10.83
N CYS A 41 -2.95 6.59 10.09
CA CYS A 41 -3.39 5.26 9.68
C CYS A 41 -2.72 4.11 10.45
N LEU A 42 -1.51 4.32 10.96
CA LEU A 42 -0.65 3.27 11.51
C LEU A 42 -0.47 3.45 13.01
N GLU A 43 -0.75 2.40 13.77
CA GLU A 43 -0.70 2.43 15.24
C GLU A 43 0.72 2.74 15.74
N GLU A 44 1.73 2.21 15.07
CA GLU A 44 3.14 2.35 15.41
C GLU A 44 3.61 3.82 15.41
N TYR A 45 2.95 4.69 14.63
CA TYR A 45 3.35 6.11 14.46
C TYR A 45 2.40 7.11 15.10
N LYS A 46 1.32 6.66 15.73
CA LYS A 46 0.26 7.51 16.28
C LYS A 46 0.78 8.60 17.24
N ASN A 47 1.77 8.27 18.04
CA ASN A 47 2.35 9.16 19.04
C ASN A 47 3.63 9.86 18.56
N CYS A 48 4.08 9.64 17.32
CA CYS A 48 5.30 10.23 16.79
C CYS A 48 5.08 11.64 16.25
N ASP A 49 6.11 12.47 16.26
CA ASP A 49 6.11 13.72 15.51
C ASP A 49 6.18 13.45 14.00
N VAL A 50 5.46 14.25 13.21
CA VAL A 50 5.40 14.07 11.74
C VAL A 50 6.77 14.27 11.08
N ASN A 51 7.59 15.21 11.60
CA ASN A 51 8.92 15.46 11.07
C ASN A 51 9.87 14.30 11.37
N ASP A 52 9.71 13.67 12.55
CA ASP A 52 10.46 12.47 12.89
C ASP A 52 10.08 11.30 11.99
N ILE A 53 8.78 11.12 11.71
CA ILE A 53 8.34 10.09 10.75
C ILE A 53 8.97 10.32 9.38
N ALA A 54 8.89 11.54 8.85
CA ALA A 54 9.42 11.88 7.54
C ALA A 54 10.95 11.74 7.45
N GLY A 55 11.66 12.17 8.50
CA GLY A 55 13.12 12.27 8.48
C GLY A 55 13.86 11.03 8.96
N LYS A 56 13.25 10.24 9.88
CA LYS A 56 13.94 9.12 10.55
C LYS A 56 13.36 7.76 10.21
N TYR A 57 12.04 7.66 10.03
CA TYR A 57 11.36 6.36 9.94
C TYR A 57 11.02 5.93 8.52
N ILE A 58 10.91 6.84 7.55
CA ILE A 58 10.76 6.48 6.13
C ILE A 58 12.15 6.23 5.54
N GLU A 59 12.45 4.97 5.20
CA GLU A 59 13.73 4.58 4.62
C GLU A 59 13.83 5.00 3.14
N GLY A 60 14.98 5.54 2.76
CA GLY A 60 15.28 5.90 1.37
C GLY A 60 14.33 6.93 0.77
N GLN A 61 14.09 6.82 -0.52
CA GLN A 61 13.05 7.57 -1.24
C GLN A 61 11.89 6.63 -1.58
N PRO A 62 10.63 7.04 -1.34
CA PRO A 62 9.46 6.29 -1.76
C PRO A 62 9.48 6.08 -3.27
N GLN A 63 9.20 4.87 -3.71
CA GLN A 63 9.17 4.54 -5.13
C GLN A 63 7.78 4.75 -5.68
N VAL A 64 7.72 5.40 -6.82
CA VAL A 64 6.49 5.72 -7.55
C VAL A 64 6.51 4.95 -8.85
N SER A 65 5.40 4.33 -9.18
CA SER A 65 5.18 3.78 -10.52
C SER A 65 5.02 4.94 -11.52
N GLU A 66 6.00 5.11 -12.40
CA GLU A 66 6.01 6.23 -13.37
C GLU A 66 5.12 6.00 -14.59
N VAL A 67 4.50 4.83 -14.75
CA VAL A 67 3.79 4.49 -15.98
C VAL A 67 2.42 3.90 -15.68
N PRO A 68 1.34 4.37 -16.35
CA PRO A 68 0.17 3.55 -16.54
C PRO A 68 0.59 2.38 -17.44
N VAL A 69 0.76 1.20 -16.86
CA VAL A 69 1.26 0.02 -17.57
C VAL A 69 0.26 -0.39 -18.65
N LEU A 70 0.60 -0.10 -19.90
CA LEU A 70 0.16 -0.91 -21.02
C LEU A 70 0.83 -2.29 -20.88
N PRO A 71 0.18 -3.39 -21.24
CA PRO A 71 0.57 -4.76 -20.82
C PRO A 71 1.96 -5.25 -21.22
N ASP A 72 2.77 -4.54 -21.98
CA ASP A 72 4.00 -5.06 -22.60
C ASP A 72 5.25 -4.15 -22.56
N GLU A 73 5.35 -3.11 -21.70
CA GLU A 73 6.56 -2.28 -21.64
C GLU A 73 7.35 -2.42 -20.34
N SER A 74 8.63 -2.80 -20.48
CA SER A 74 9.62 -2.90 -19.39
C SER A 74 10.11 -1.52 -18.96
N GLY A 75 9.68 -1.03 -17.80
CA GLY A 75 10.19 0.19 -17.19
C GLY A 75 11.57 0.01 -16.55
N SER A 76 12.41 1.05 -16.59
CA SER A 76 13.77 1.07 -16.07
C SER A 76 13.84 0.91 -14.54
N VAL A 77 14.68 -0.02 -14.08
CA VAL A 77 14.93 -0.33 -12.68
C VAL A 77 15.79 0.75 -12.04
N ILE A 78 15.27 1.46 -11.04
CA ILE A 78 16.07 2.27 -10.13
C ILE A 78 16.27 1.46 -8.84
N SER A 79 17.50 1.45 -8.32
CA SER A 79 17.93 0.70 -7.14
C SER A 79 17.11 1.04 -5.89
N GLY A 80 16.17 0.17 -5.54
CA GLY A 80 15.26 0.31 -4.42
C GLY A 80 14.31 -0.90 -4.31
N MET A 81 13.11 -0.70 -3.79
CA MET A 81 12.07 -1.73 -3.84
C MET A 81 11.36 -1.67 -5.19
N ASP A 82 11.29 -2.79 -5.92
CA ASP A 82 10.54 -2.85 -7.18
C ASP A 82 9.06 -2.53 -6.93
N THR A 83 8.49 -1.66 -7.74
CA THR A 83 7.04 -1.39 -7.75
C THR A 83 6.27 -2.51 -8.47
N GLU A 84 6.96 -3.38 -9.18
CA GLU A 84 6.41 -4.56 -9.85
C GLU A 84 6.75 -5.84 -9.08
N ASP A 85 5.74 -6.66 -8.86
CA ASP A 85 5.89 -8.02 -8.35
C ASP A 85 5.49 -9.00 -9.45
N LYS A 86 6.50 -9.68 -10.02
CA LYS A 86 6.34 -10.65 -11.10
C LYS A 86 6.40 -12.07 -10.55
N SER A 87 5.33 -12.81 -10.72
CA SER A 87 5.31 -14.26 -10.54
C SER A 87 5.12 -14.93 -11.90
N ILE A 88 5.86 -16.01 -12.13
CA ILE A 88 5.85 -16.77 -13.39
C ILE A 88 4.43 -17.27 -13.75
N ARG A 89 3.53 -17.40 -12.77
CA ARG A 89 2.18 -17.96 -12.95
C ARG A 89 1.05 -16.98 -12.66
N GLU A 90 1.30 -15.87 -11.94
CA GLU A 90 0.26 -14.99 -11.43
C GLU A 90 0.23 -13.60 -12.07
N GLY A 91 1.14 -13.35 -13.01
CA GLY A 91 1.25 -12.05 -13.67
C GLY A 91 1.93 -10.97 -12.82
N SER A 92 2.03 -9.78 -13.37
CA SER A 92 2.62 -8.61 -12.72
C SER A 92 1.57 -7.85 -11.92
N VAL A 93 1.94 -7.40 -10.73
CA VAL A 93 1.17 -6.44 -9.91
C VAL A 93 1.98 -5.17 -9.80
N THR A 94 1.38 -4.04 -10.15
CA THR A 94 2.01 -2.72 -10.04
C THR A 94 1.41 -1.98 -8.84
N TYR A 95 2.27 -1.42 -8.01
CA TYR A 95 1.91 -0.62 -6.84
C TYR A 95 2.16 0.85 -7.13
N ASP A 96 1.24 1.72 -6.71
CA ASP A 96 1.37 3.16 -6.95
C ASP A 96 2.59 3.74 -6.23
N ILE A 97 2.68 3.52 -4.91
CA ILE A 97 3.79 3.98 -4.09
C ILE A 97 4.16 2.87 -3.09
N ARG A 98 5.42 2.46 -3.09
CA ARG A 98 5.93 1.42 -2.19
C ARG A 98 7.20 1.90 -1.49
N PHE A 99 7.28 1.71 -0.19
CA PHE A 99 8.46 2.09 0.60
C PHE A 99 8.58 1.25 1.88
N ARG A 100 9.72 1.35 2.52
CA ARG A 100 10.01 0.74 3.82
C ARG A 100 9.96 1.81 4.91
N ALA A 101 9.55 1.39 6.09
CA ALA A 101 9.60 2.23 7.27
C ALA A 101 10.06 1.44 8.49
N VAL A 102 10.69 2.12 9.43
CA VAL A 102 11.20 1.56 10.68
C VAL A 102 10.23 1.87 11.81
N VAL A 103 9.92 0.88 12.64
CA VAL A 103 9.04 1.06 13.80
C VAL A 103 9.77 1.84 14.89
N PRO A 104 9.17 2.93 15.41
CA PRO A 104 9.78 3.74 16.46
C PRO A 104 9.99 2.96 17.77
N GLY A 105 11.12 3.20 18.46
CA GLY A 105 11.36 2.69 19.82
C GLY A 105 11.77 1.23 19.93
N THR A 106 12.04 0.56 18.82
CA THR A 106 12.63 -0.78 18.82
C THR A 106 14.13 -0.70 18.61
N GLU A 107 14.93 -1.40 19.44
CA GLU A 107 16.38 -1.53 19.23
C GLU A 107 16.70 -2.35 17.98
N GLU A 108 15.82 -3.27 17.62
CA GLU A 108 15.82 -3.97 16.32
C GLU A 108 14.98 -3.15 15.34
N GLN A 109 15.54 -2.85 14.18
CA GLN A 109 14.83 -2.17 13.10
C GLN A 109 13.75 -3.09 12.52
N ILE A 110 12.59 -3.15 13.19
CA ILE A 110 11.43 -3.84 12.66
C ILE A 110 10.95 -3.02 11.45
N GLY A 111 11.26 -3.53 10.26
CA GLY A 111 10.86 -2.88 9.02
C GLY A 111 9.42 -3.18 8.67
N LEU A 112 8.69 -2.14 8.29
CA LEU A 112 7.37 -2.26 7.66
C LEU A 112 7.51 -2.08 6.15
N ILE A 113 6.68 -2.79 5.39
CA ILE A 113 6.54 -2.55 3.96
C ILE A 113 5.17 -1.90 3.75
N ILE A 114 5.19 -0.69 3.21
CA ILE A 114 3.99 0.13 3.06
C ILE A 114 3.74 0.35 1.57
N ASN A 115 2.52 0.09 1.15
CA ASN A 115 1.99 0.40 -0.16
C ASN A 115 0.86 1.42 -0.02
N VAL A 116 0.89 2.47 -0.83
CA VAL A 116 -0.14 3.50 -0.87
C VAL A 116 -0.71 3.55 -2.28
N GLU A 117 -2.03 3.44 -2.39
CA GLU A 117 -2.78 3.44 -3.65
C GLU A 117 -3.74 4.63 -3.67
N ALA A 118 -3.71 5.41 -4.76
CA ALA A 118 -4.70 6.44 -5.03
C ALA A 118 -5.87 5.84 -5.82
N GLN A 119 -7.07 5.86 -5.24
CA GLN A 119 -8.25 5.24 -5.84
C GLN A 119 -9.35 6.27 -6.09
N ASN A 120 -9.59 6.59 -7.35
CA ASN A 120 -10.62 7.55 -7.75
C ASN A 120 -12.02 6.93 -7.74
N ASP A 121 -12.19 5.72 -8.29
CA ASP A 121 -13.47 5.02 -8.32
C ASP A 121 -13.56 4.03 -7.15
N PHE A 122 -14.54 4.24 -6.27
CA PHE A 122 -14.77 3.36 -5.12
C PHE A 122 -15.37 2.00 -5.52
N TYR A 123 -16.01 1.89 -6.68
CA TYR A 123 -16.64 0.67 -7.19
C TYR A 123 -16.11 0.29 -8.58
N PRO A 124 -14.83 -0.11 -8.70
CA PRO A 124 -14.23 -0.41 -10.01
C PRO A 124 -14.67 -1.77 -10.59
N GLY A 125 -15.84 -2.30 -10.19
CA GLY A 125 -16.36 -3.60 -10.61
C GLY A 125 -16.01 -4.76 -9.66
N TYR A 126 -15.23 -4.49 -8.61
CA TYR A 126 -14.88 -5.45 -7.55
C TYR A 126 -14.68 -4.73 -6.20
N PRO A 127 -14.72 -5.47 -5.07
CA PRO A 127 -14.43 -4.87 -3.77
C PRO A 127 -12.96 -4.47 -3.63
N ILE A 128 -12.67 -3.18 -3.40
CA ILE A 128 -11.29 -2.67 -3.22
C ILE A 128 -10.58 -3.38 -2.08
N ILE A 129 -11.29 -3.69 -0.99
CA ILE A 129 -10.72 -4.39 0.15
C ILE A 129 -10.17 -5.77 -0.23
N THR A 130 -10.84 -6.50 -1.13
CA THR A 130 -10.37 -7.79 -1.63
C THR A 130 -9.07 -7.63 -2.43
N ARG A 131 -8.97 -6.58 -3.25
CA ARG A 131 -7.72 -6.22 -3.94
C ARG A 131 -6.62 -5.86 -2.93
N GLY A 132 -6.94 -5.11 -1.87
CA GLY A 132 -6.01 -4.78 -0.79
C GLY A 132 -5.46 -6.02 -0.08
N VAL A 133 -6.32 -7.02 0.22
CA VAL A 133 -5.88 -8.32 0.76
C VAL A 133 -4.92 -9.01 -0.20
N TYR A 134 -5.29 -9.10 -1.48
CA TYR A 134 -4.44 -9.72 -2.50
C TYR A 134 -3.06 -9.03 -2.60
N TYR A 135 -3.03 -7.69 -2.58
CA TYR A 135 -1.79 -6.92 -2.61
C TYR A 135 -0.90 -7.20 -1.40
N CYS A 136 -1.47 -7.26 -0.19
CA CYS A 136 -0.72 -7.63 1.01
C CYS A 136 -0.13 -9.04 0.90
N CYS A 137 -0.92 -10.01 0.43
CA CYS A 137 -0.44 -11.39 0.23
C CYS A 137 0.72 -11.45 -0.78
N ARG A 138 0.63 -10.70 -1.88
CA ARG A 138 1.70 -10.61 -2.89
C ARG A 138 2.97 -10.00 -2.29
N ILE A 139 2.86 -8.92 -1.52
CA ILE A 139 4.00 -8.28 -0.85
C ILE A 139 4.62 -9.22 0.19
N ILE A 140 3.82 -9.97 0.96
CA ILE A 140 4.33 -10.98 1.90
C ILE A 140 5.08 -12.08 1.13
N SER A 141 4.48 -12.62 0.08
CA SER A 141 5.10 -13.65 -0.75
C SER A 141 6.42 -13.19 -1.38
N SER A 142 6.50 -11.93 -1.83
CA SER A 142 7.70 -11.35 -2.44
C SER A 142 8.86 -11.12 -1.46
N GLN A 143 8.66 -11.32 -0.16
CA GLN A 143 9.71 -11.22 0.84
C GLN A 143 10.62 -12.47 0.85
N TYR A 144 10.13 -13.61 0.34
CA TYR A 144 10.96 -14.79 0.24
C TYR A 144 12.19 -14.56 -0.67
N GLY A 145 13.36 -14.96 -0.19
CA GLY A 145 14.63 -14.72 -0.87
C GLY A 145 15.22 -13.31 -0.66
N ARG A 146 14.46 -12.37 -0.05
CA ARG A 146 14.90 -10.99 0.25
C ARG A 146 14.97 -10.74 1.76
N GLU A 147 13.85 -10.92 2.46
CA GLU A 147 13.75 -10.69 3.91
C GLU A 147 13.98 -11.98 4.69
N PHE A 148 13.54 -13.11 4.15
CA PHE A 148 13.73 -14.42 4.76
C PHE A 148 14.00 -15.51 3.71
N THR A 149 14.61 -16.61 4.16
CA THR A 149 14.87 -17.80 3.36
C THR A 149 14.63 -19.06 4.19
N GLY A 150 14.38 -20.19 3.54
CA GLY A 150 14.11 -21.45 4.23
C GLY A 150 12.83 -21.34 5.10
N SER A 151 12.95 -21.74 6.37
CA SER A 151 11.85 -21.72 7.35
C SER A 151 11.91 -20.57 8.34
N HIS A 152 12.65 -19.51 8.03
CA HIS A 152 12.78 -18.32 8.90
C HIS A 152 11.58 -17.38 8.76
N TYR A 153 10.37 -17.88 9.00
CA TYR A 153 9.11 -17.11 8.89
C TYR A 153 8.99 -15.97 9.91
N GLU A 154 9.71 -16.05 11.04
CA GLU A 154 9.80 -14.99 12.05
C GLU A 154 10.39 -13.67 11.52
N ARG A 155 11.01 -13.71 10.33
CA ARG A 155 11.58 -12.53 9.66
C ARG A 155 10.63 -11.85 8.69
N ILE A 156 9.42 -12.38 8.53
CA ILE A 156 8.41 -11.74 7.68
C ILE A 156 8.06 -10.39 8.28
N LYS A 157 8.23 -9.35 7.47
CA LYS A 157 7.87 -7.98 7.85
C LYS A 157 6.39 -7.74 7.65
N LYS A 158 5.77 -7.04 8.61
CA LYS A 158 4.39 -6.61 8.50
C LYS A 158 4.18 -5.71 7.28
N VAL A 159 3.07 -5.91 6.61
CA VAL A 159 2.68 -5.19 5.38
C VAL A 159 1.47 -4.33 5.65
N TYR A 160 1.53 -3.09 5.19
CA TYR A 160 0.38 -2.18 5.12
C TYR A 160 0.04 -1.87 3.66
N SER A 161 -1.24 -2.00 3.32
CA SER A 161 -1.80 -1.53 2.04
C SER A 161 -2.81 -0.41 2.34
N ILE A 162 -2.46 0.84 2.01
CA ILE A 162 -3.26 2.03 2.31
C ILE A 162 -3.92 2.51 1.02
N TRP A 163 -5.24 2.61 1.02
CA TRP A 163 -6.06 3.01 -0.10
C TRP A 163 -6.67 4.38 0.17
N ILE A 164 -6.31 5.37 -0.62
CA ILE A 164 -6.85 6.72 -0.54
C ILE A 164 -7.98 6.84 -1.54
N CYS A 165 -9.21 6.78 -1.05
CA CYS A 165 -10.42 6.84 -1.86
C CYS A 165 -10.90 8.29 -1.95
N MET A 166 -10.79 8.89 -3.14
CA MET A 166 -11.10 10.30 -3.38
C MET A 166 -12.60 10.56 -3.58
N ASN A 167 -13.32 9.61 -4.18
CA ASN A 167 -14.76 9.69 -4.41
C ASN A 167 -15.54 8.57 -3.72
N PRO A 168 -15.47 8.46 -2.38
CA PRO A 168 -16.21 7.42 -1.67
C PRO A 168 -17.72 7.77 -1.60
N PRO A 169 -18.59 6.76 -1.40
CA PRO A 169 -20.00 7.02 -1.15
C PRO A 169 -20.19 7.83 0.15
N LYS A 170 -21.31 8.59 0.25
CA LYS A 170 -21.58 9.51 1.37
C LYS A 170 -21.39 8.90 2.76
N TYR A 171 -21.77 7.62 2.94
CA TYR A 171 -21.67 6.93 4.23
C TYR A 171 -20.23 6.54 4.61
N ARG A 172 -19.26 6.68 3.69
CA ARG A 172 -17.83 6.41 3.91
C ARG A 172 -16.99 7.68 4.01
N LYS A 173 -17.52 8.85 3.63
CA LYS A 173 -16.75 10.10 3.62
C LYS A 173 -16.17 10.43 4.98
N ASN A 174 -14.97 11.02 4.97
CA ASN A 174 -14.23 11.44 6.16
C ASN A 174 -14.01 10.29 7.16
N SER A 175 -13.72 9.08 6.67
CA SER A 175 -13.50 7.93 7.52
C SER A 175 -12.16 7.25 7.22
N ILE A 176 -11.56 6.67 8.26
CA ILE A 176 -10.42 5.77 8.16
C ILE A 176 -10.87 4.44 8.75
N THR A 177 -10.78 3.38 7.95
CA THR A 177 -11.15 2.02 8.38
C THR A 177 -9.96 1.10 8.18
N ARG A 178 -9.60 0.34 9.22
CA ARG A 178 -8.54 -0.66 9.18
C ARG A 178 -9.11 -2.06 9.22
N TYR A 179 -8.55 -2.95 8.40
CA TYR A 179 -8.81 -4.39 8.38
C TYR A 179 -7.50 -5.10 8.72
N ARG A 180 -7.55 -6.02 9.67
CA ARG A 180 -6.38 -6.76 10.18
C ARG A 180 -6.76 -8.17 10.58
N LEU A 181 -5.76 -9.02 10.78
CA LEU A 181 -5.95 -10.33 11.39
C LEU A 181 -6.12 -10.17 12.92
N VAL A 182 -6.98 -10.98 13.47
CA VAL A 182 -7.20 -11.08 14.92
C VAL A 182 -7.28 -12.55 15.31
N GLU A 183 -6.78 -12.88 16.49
CA GLU A 183 -6.98 -14.19 17.09
C GLU A 183 -8.40 -14.27 17.65
N GLU A 184 -9.09 -15.37 17.38
CA GLU A 184 -10.38 -15.72 17.98
C GLU A 184 -10.31 -17.14 18.52
N GLN A 185 -10.38 -17.30 19.82
CA GLN A 185 -10.39 -18.61 20.45
C GLN A 185 -11.79 -19.20 20.39
N LEU A 186 -11.97 -20.26 19.61
CA LEU A 186 -13.27 -20.90 19.42
C LEU A 186 -13.63 -21.89 20.52
N VAL A 187 -12.63 -22.48 21.21
CA VAL A 187 -12.84 -23.47 22.30
C VAL A 187 -11.70 -23.32 23.31
N GLY A 188 -12.00 -23.38 24.59
CA GLY A 188 -11.04 -23.32 25.69
C GLY A 188 -11.36 -22.20 26.68
N GLU A 189 -10.57 -22.08 27.75
CA GLU A 189 -10.78 -21.14 28.85
C GLU A 189 -9.82 -19.94 28.83
N ALA A 190 -9.08 -19.69 27.73
CA ALA A 190 -8.15 -18.59 27.67
C ALA A 190 -8.88 -17.24 27.72
N VAL A 191 -8.43 -16.37 28.60
CA VAL A 191 -9.02 -15.04 28.83
C VAL A 191 -8.29 -13.97 28.00
N GLU A 192 -7.12 -14.28 27.50
CA GLU A 192 -6.25 -13.36 26.74
C GLU A 192 -5.71 -14.05 25.49
N PRO A 193 -5.29 -13.28 24.47
CA PRO A 193 -4.62 -13.84 23.29
C PRO A 193 -3.46 -14.75 23.71
N VAL A 194 -3.42 -15.95 23.16
CA VAL A 194 -2.39 -16.96 23.48
C VAL A 194 -1.14 -16.70 22.68
N GLU A 195 -1.30 -16.24 21.42
CA GLU A 195 -0.20 -15.96 20.51
C GLU A 195 0.16 -14.46 20.52
N PRO A 196 1.45 -14.08 20.58
CA PRO A 196 1.87 -12.70 20.43
C PRO A 196 1.36 -12.09 19.12
N VAL A 197 0.80 -10.88 19.18
CA VAL A 197 0.17 -10.18 18.05
C VAL A 197 1.13 -10.02 16.85
N GLU A 198 2.41 -9.84 17.12
CA GLU A 198 3.47 -9.73 16.10
C GLU A 198 3.66 -10.99 15.26
N ASN A 199 3.21 -12.15 15.74
CA ASN A 199 3.35 -13.41 15.03
C ASN A 199 2.26 -13.63 13.96
N TYR A 200 1.10 -12.99 14.08
CA TYR A 200 -0.02 -13.21 13.15
C TYR A 200 -0.59 -11.93 12.51
N ASP A 201 -0.51 -10.75 13.13
CA ASP A 201 -1.00 -9.49 12.52
C ASP A 201 0.01 -8.93 11.50
N LEU A 202 0.36 -9.77 10.52
CA LEU A 202 1.38 -9.48 9.51
C LEU A 202 0.86 -8.68 8.32
N LEU A 203 -0.44 -8.44 8.22
CA LEU A 203 -1.02 -7.62 7.16
C LEU A 203 -2.14 -6.72 7.70
N SER A 204 -2.18 -5.51 7.18
CA SER A 204 -3.26 -4.56 7.46
C SER A 204 -3.63 -3.78 6.21
N ILE A 205 -4.92 -3.68 5.93
CA ILE A 205 -5.43 -2.83 4.86
C ILE A 205 -6.10 -1.62 5.52
N VAL A 206 -5.79 -0.43 5.04
CA VAL A 206 -6.38 0.82 5.51
C VAL A 206 -7.10 1.52 4.38
N MET A 207 -8.39 1.80 4.58
CA MET A 207 -9.21 2.57 3.67
C MET A 207 -9.35 3.99 4.24
N LEU A 208 -8.70 4.96 3.62
CA LEU A 208 -8.81 6.38 3.92
C LEU A 208 -9.76 7.00 2.90
N CYS A 209 -10.95 7.40 3.32
CA CYS A 209 -12.00 7.96 2.47
C CYS A 209 -12.12 9.46 2.73
N LEU A 210 -11.90 10.28 1.68
CA LEU A 210 -11.94 11.75 1.74
C LEU A 210 -13.37 12.30 1.59
#